data_c0c7f665e047df499ae1a42082441607
#
_entry.id   c0c7f665e047df499ae1a42082441607
#
_cell.length_a   1.000
_cell.length_b   1.000
_cell.length_c   1.000
_cell.angle_alpha   90.00
_cell.angle_beta   90.00
_cell.angle_gamma   90.00
#
_symmetry.space_group_name_H-M   'P 1'
#
loop_
_entity.id
_entity.type
_entity.pdbx_description
1 polymer ?
#
loop_
_entity_poly.entity_id
_entity_poly.type
_entity_poly.pdbx_seq_one_letter_code
_entity_poly.pdbx_strand_id
1 'polypeptide(L)'
;MAIATANRILMLEHAIYSVISPEGAASIIWRDSNKKEEAATAMKITAQDLSGLGVIDAIIAEPIGGAHRDKARMIRVTGDAIAKALAEFDGKSPSEIRRHRHERFLDIGRSLKA
;
A
#
# COMPACT_ATOMS: atom_id res chain seq x y z
N MET A 1 7.72 5.31 -6.64
CA MET A 1 6.75 4.99 -7.71
C MET A 1 6.82 3.54 -8.18
N ALA A 2 7.97 2.93 -8.36
CA ALA A 2 8.08 1.58 -8.94
C ALA A 2 7.31 0.46 -8.20
N ILE A 3 7.17 0.53 -6.89
CA ILE A 3 6.54 -0.52 -6.07
C ILE A 3 5.01 -0.57 -6.26
N ALA A 4 4.35 0.56 -6.44
CA ALA A 4 2.90 0.66 -6.53
C ALA A 4 2.40 0.85 -7.97
N THR A 5 3.00 0.19 -8.96
CA THR A 5 2.64 0.29 -10.38
C THR A 5 1.89 -0.92 -10.92
N ALA A 6 1.50 -1.84 -10.06
CA ALA A 6 0.82 -3.08 -10.42
C ALA A 6 -0.70 -2.93 -10.50
N ASN A 7 -1.35 -3.97 -11.03
CA ASN A 7 -2.81 -4.08 -11.08
C ASN A 7 -3.44 -4.32 -9.69
N ARG A 8 -2.69 -4.96 -8.78
CA ARG A 8 -3.05 -5.15 -7.38
C ARG A 8 -1.87 -4.81 -6.50
N ILE A 9 -2.14 -4.15 -5.40
CA ILE A 9 -1.16 -3.75 -4.40
C ILE A 9 -1.63 -4.29 -3.07
N LEU A 10 -0.83 -5.17 -2.48
CA LEU A 10 -1.07 -5.77 -1.17
C LEU A 10 -0.06 -5.20 -0.18
N MET A 11 -0.48 -4.98 1.04
CA MET A 11 0.37 -4.40 2.07
C MET A 11 0.20 -5.14 3.39
N LEU A 12 1.29 -5.41 4.09
CA LEU A 12 1.22 -5.95 5.44
C LEU A 12 0.61 -4.91 6.39
N GLU A 13 -0.10 -5.39 7.41
CA GLU A 13 -0.89 -4.56 8.33
C GLU A 13 -0.10 -3.45 9.03
N HIS A 14 1.14 -3.76 9.43
CA HIS A 14 2.01 -2.82 10.14
C HIS A 14 3.11 -2.22 9.24
N ALA A 15 3.05 -2.44 7.94
CA ALA A 15 3.98 -1.82 7.00
C ALA A 15 3.63 -0.34 6.78
N ILE A 16 4.63 0.42 6.34
CA ILE A 16 4.47 1.80 5.87
C ILE A 16 4.90 1.91 4.42
N TYR A 17 4.25 2.79 3.68
CA TYR A 17 4.61 3.10 2.30
C TYR A 17 4.71 4.61 2.12
N SER A 18 5.92 5.10 1.89
CA SER A 18 6.20 6.53 1.79
C SER A 18 7.36 6.79 0.83
N VAL A 19 7.43 8.00 0.31
CA VAL A 19 8.53 8.49 -0.54
C VAL A 19 9.69 9.08 0.27
N ILE A 20 9.43 9.45 1.53
CA ILE A 20 10.39 10.10 2.42
C ILE A 20 10.07 9.71 3.87
N SER A 21 11.07 9.75 4.75
CA SER A 21 10.82 9.54 6.18
C SER A 21 10.03 10.70 6.80
N PRO A 22 9.27 10.46 7.89
CA PRO A 22 8.57 11.53 8.60
C PRO A 22 9.52 12.66 9.09
N GLU A 23 10.72 12.31 9.51
CA GLU A 23 11.77 13.28 9.91
C GLU A 23 12.18 14.16 8.73
N GLY A 24 12.37 13.56 7.55
CA GLY A 24 12.70 14.28 6.33
C GLY A 24 11.57 15.22 5.91
N ALA A 25 10.33 14.75 5.95
CA ALA A 25 9.15 15.56 5.65
C ALA A 25 9.00 16.73 6.64
N ALA A 26 9.18 16.47 7.94
CA ALA A 26 9.13 17.50 8.97
C ALA A 26 10.20 18.58 8.76
N SER A 27 11.42 18.18 8.42
CA SER A 27 12.51 19.10 8.12
C SER A 27 12.21 20.00 6.92
N ILE A 28 11.58 19.48 5.89
CA ILE A 28 11.22 20.24 4.68
C ILE A 28 10.06 21.20 4.96
N ILE A 29 9.00 20.74 5.62
CA ILE A 29 7.77 21.51 5.79
C ILE A 29 7.89 22.53 6.93
N TRP A 30 8.41 22.09 8.08
CA TRP A 30 8.47 22.94 9.30
C TRP A 30 9.88 23.39 9.66
N ARG A 31 10.91 22.95 8.94
CA ARG A 31 12.32 23.17 9.26
C ARG A 31 12.72 22.68 10.67
N ASP A 32 11.99 21.66 11.14
CA ASP A 32 12.16 21.06 12.47
C ASP A 32 11.90 19.56 12.40
N SER A 33 12.93 18.74 12.50
CA SER A 33 12.85 17.27 12.48
C SER A 33 12.14 16.69 13.71
N ASN A 34 11.99 17.43 14.80
CA ASN A 34 11.28 16.98 15.99
C ASN A 34 9.77 16.85 15.75
N LYS A 35 9.23 17.50 14.71
CA LYS A 35 7.83 17.40 14.29
C LYS A 35 7.52 16.16 13.46
N LYS A 36 8.28 15.08 13.65
CA LYS A 36 8.12 13.82 12.91
C LYS A 36 6.77 13.12 13.16
N GLU A 37 6.19 13.27 14.35
CA GLU A 37 4.90 12.64 14.68
C GLU A 37 3.75 13.33 13.92
N GLU A 38 3.75 14.66 13.88
CA GLU A 38 2.80 15.42 13.08
C GLU A 38 2.97 15.12 11.58
N ALA A 39 4.21 15.00 11.12
CA ALA A 39 4.52 14.65 9.75
C ALA A 39 3.98 13.23 9.42
N ALA A 40 4.25 12.23 10.26
CA ALA A 40 3.77 10.86 10.06
C ALA A 40 2.25 10.80 9.97
N THR A 41 1.55 11.52 10.85
CA THR A 41 0.08 11.59 10.87
C THR A 41 -0.47 12.26 9.61
N ALA A 42 0.15 13.36 9.17
CA ALA A 42 -0.28 14.10 7.98
C ALA A 42 -0.03 13.34 6.67
N MET A 43 1.02 12.54 6.61
CA MET A 43 1.43 11.81 5.41
C MET A 43 0.53 10.62 5.06
N LYS A 44 -0.28 10.11 5.99
CA LYS A 44 -1.19 8.99 5.74
C LYS A 44 -0.49 7.77 5.12
N ILE A 45 0.56 7.28 5.77
CA ILE A 45 1.48 6.27 5.24
C ILE A 45 1.21 4.84 5.70
N THR A 46 0.22 4.64 6.57
CA THR A 46 -0.14 3.31 7.10
C THR A 46 -0.98 2.51 6.09
N ALA A 47 -1.02 1.19 6.26
CA ALA A 47 -1.85 0.32 5.43
C ALA A 47 -3.33 0.71 5.50
N GLN A 48 -3.83 1.08 6.68
CA GLN A 48 -5.20 1.50 6.92
C GLN A 48 -5.52 2.81 6.18
N ASP A 49 -4.64 3.81 6.28
CA ASP A 49 -4.79 5.07 5.57
C ASP A 49 -4.82 4.87 4.05
N LEU A 50 -3.87 4.10 3.53
CA LEU A 50 -3.74 3.85 2.09
C LEU A 50 -4.89 3.01 1.53
N SER A 51 -5.45 2.11 2.34
CA SER A 51 -6.67 1.38 1.99
C SER A 51 -7.86 2.33 1.90
N GLY A 52 -8.02 3.23 2.88
CA GLY A 52 -9.07 4.25 2.88
C GLY A 52 -8.97 5.22 1.69
N LEU A 53 -7.76 5.50 1.22
CA LEU A 53 -7.50 6.32 0.03
C LEU A 53 -7.61 5.55 -1.30
N GLY A 54 -7.84 4.24 -1.27
CA GLY A 54 -7.91 3.40 -2.48
C GLY A 54 -6.57 3.19 -3.19
N VAL A 55 -5.45 3.47 -2.51
CA VAL A 55 -4.10 3.28 -3.06
C VAL A 55 -3.69 1.81 -3.06
N ILE A 56 -4.05 1.07 -2.00
CA ILE A 56 -3.83 -0.37 -1.90
C ILE A 56 -5.15 -1.14 -1.99
N ASP A 57 -5.08 -2.39 -2.42
CA ASP A 57 -6.26 -3.23 -2.68
C ASP A 57 -6.59 -4.16 -1.50
N ALA A 58 -5.60 -4.59 -0.73
CA ALA A 58 -5.82 -5.41 0.44
C ALA A 58 -4.71 -5.26 1.49
N ILE A 59 -5.11 -5.46 2.75
CA ILE A 59 -4.22 -5.53 3.90
C ILE A 59 -4.06 -7.00 4.28
N ILE A 60 -2.81 -7.43 4.43
CA ILE A 60 -2.47 -8.77 4.92
C ILE A 60 -2.27 -8.68 6.43
N ALA A 61 -3.15 -9.33 7.20
CA ALA A 61 -3.10 -9.32 8.64
C ALA A 61 -1.82 -9.96 9.18
N GLU A 62 -1.25 -9.36 10.21
CA GLU A 62 -0.06 -9.84 10.88
C GLU A 62 -0.40 -10.46 12.25
N PRO A 63 0.40 -11.42 12.74
CA PRO A 63 0.24 -11.92 14.11
C PRO A 63 0.55 -10.82 15.12
N ILE A 64 0.01 -10.96 16.32
CA ILE A 64 0.32 -10.06 17.45
C ILE A 64 1.83 -10.00 17.65
N GLY A 65 2.38 -8.80 17.63
CA GLY A 65 3.81 -8.55 17.76
C GLY A 65 4.58 -8.50 16.42
N GLY A 66 3.89 -8.63 15.28
CA GLY A 66 4.44 -8.42 13.94
C GLY A 66 4.81 -9.70 13.18
N ALA A 67 5.07 -9.54 11.89
CA ALA A 67 5.33 -10.62 10.93
C ALA A 67 6.47 -11.57 11.35
N HIS A 68 7.49 -11.06 12.01
CA HIS A 68 8.66 -11.84 12.45
C HIS A 68 8.36 -12.84 13.57
N ARG A 69 7.23 -12.71 14.26
CA ARG A 69 6.83 -13.61 15.35
C ARG A 69 6.38 -14.97 14.84
N ASP A 70 5.77 -15.02 13.67
CA ASP A 70 5.36 -16.29 13.04
C ASP A 70 5.64 -16.23 11.53
N LYS A 71 6.89 -16.47 11.19
CA LYS A 71 7.38 -16.39 9.80
C LYS A 71 6.67 -17.39 8.89
N ALA A 72 6.47 -18.63 9.37
CA ALA A 72 5.84 -19.69 8.58
C ALA A 72 4.39 -19.34 8.22
N ARG A 73 3.63 -18.84 9.20
CA ARG A 73 2.27 -18.35 8.98
C ARG A 73 2.27 -17.17 8.00
N MET A 74 3.15 -16.19 8.17
CA MET A 74 3.20 -15.01 7.31
C MET A 74 3.55 -15.34 5.86
N ILE A 75 4.50 -16.26 5.63
CA ILE A 75 4.83 -16.73 4.28
C ILE A 75 3.60 -17.37 3.63
N ARG A 76 2.87 -18.23 4.34
CA ARG A 76 1.68 -18.89 3.83
C ARG A 76 0.56 -17.88 3.52
N VAL A 77 0.20 -17.05 4.49
CA VAL A 77 -0.89 -16.06 4.33
C VAL A 77 -0.59 -15.06 3.22
N THR A 78 0.66 -14.62 3.11
CA THR A 78 1.09 -13.72 2.02
C THR A 78 1.02 -14.45 0.67
N GLY A 79 1.47 -15.70 0.60
CA GLY A 79 1.38 -16.54 -0.60
C GLY A 79 -0.07 -16.73 -1.05
N ASP A 80 -0.98 -17.03 -0.12
CA ASP A 80 -2.41 -17.19 -0.40
C ASP A 80 -3.04 -15.89 -0.92
N ALA A 81 -2.68 -14.75 -0.33
CA ALA A 81 -3.15 -13.43 -0.78
C ALA A 81 -2.67 -13.09 -2.19
N ILE A 82 -1.42 -13.40 -2.51
CA ILE A 82 -0.85 -13.22 -3.85
C ILE A 82 -1.55 -14.15 -4.85
N ALA A 83 -1.72 -15.43 -4.52
CA ALA A 83 -2.40 -16.39 -5.37
C ALA A 83 -3.84 -15.96 -5.69
N LYS A 84 -4.56 -15.48 -4.67
CA LYS A 84 -5.91 -14.94 -4.85
C LYS A 84 -5.94 -13.73 -5.78
N ALA A 85 -5.00 -12.80 -5.61
CA ALA A 85 -4.91 -11.62 -6.46
C ALA A 85 -4.57 -11.98 -7.91
N LEU A 86 -3.68 -12.94 -8.12
CA LEU A 86 -3.33 -13.42 -9.47
C LEU A 86 -4.50 -14.13 -10.15
N ALA A 87 -5.28 -14.95 -9.41
CA ALA A 87 -6.43 -15.66 -9.95
C ALA A 87 -7.51 -14.72 -10.53
N GLU A 88 -7.59 -13.47 -10.07
CA GLU A 88 -8.50 -12.47 -10.65
C GLU A 88 -8.20 -12.14 -12.12
N PHE A 89 -6.98 -12.42 -12.57
CA PHE A 89 -6.52 -12.16 -13.94
C PHE A 89 -6.45 -13.39 -14.82
N ASP A 90 -6.85 -14.56 -14.29
CA ASP A 90 -6.90 -15.78 -15.07
C ASP A 90 -7.88 -15.63 -16.23
N GLY A 91 -7.44 -16.06 -17.42
CA GLY A 91 -8.23 -15.96 -18.65
C GLY A 91 -8.32 -14.57 -19.28
N LYS A 92 -7.74 -13.53 -18.66
CA LYS A 92 -7.69 -12.19 -19.26
C LYS A 92 -6.52 -12.05 -20.23
N SER A 93 -6.76 -11.36 -21.33
CA SER A 93 -5.70 -11.04 -22.31
C SER A 93 -4.72 -10.01 -21.77
N PRO A 94 -3.49 -9.94 -22.29
CA PRO A 94 -2.52 -8.90 -21.91
C PRO A 94 -3.05 -7.48 -22.10
N SER A 95 -3.90 -7.25 -23.09
CA SER A 95 -4.51 -5.93 -23.35
C SER A 95 -5.53 -5.55 -22.28
N GLU A 96 -6.35 -6.52 -21.83
CA GLU A 96 -7.30 -6.31 -20.73
C GLU A 96 -6.59 -6.03 -19.41
N ILE A 97 -5.51 -6.75 -19.12
CA ILE A 97 -4.70 -6.52 -17.91
C ILE A 97 -4.08 -5.12 -17.92
N ARG A 98 -3.52 -4.68 -19.07
CA ARG A 98 -2.97 -3.32 -19.20
C ARG A 98 -4.05 -2.24 -19.04
N ARG A 99 -5.22 -2.44 -19.66
CA ARG A 99 -6.34 -1.50 -19.55
C ARG A 99 -6.82 -1.39 -18.10
N HIS A 100 -7.02 -2.51 -17.41
CA HIS A 100 -7.40 -2.54 -15.99
C HIS A 100 -6.42 -1.73 -15.13
N ARG A 101 -5.11 -1.90 -15.34
CA ARG A 101 -4.10 -1.13 -14.62
C ARG A 101 -4.19 0.37 -14.92
N HIS A 102 -4.36 0.75 -16.18
CA HIS A 102 -4.50 2.14 -16.60
C HIS A 102 -5.73 2.81 -15.96
N GLU A 103 -6.88 2.15 -16.03
CA GLU A 103 -8.13 2.62 -15.42
C GLU A 103 -8.00 2.79 -13.91
N ARG A 104 -7.37 1.84 -13.22
CA ARG A 104 -7.10 1.92 -11.79
C ARG A 104 -6.37 3.19 -11.39
N PHE A 105 -5.32 3.57 -12.12
CA PHE A 105 -4.57 4.79 -11.81
C PHE A 105 -5.35 6.07 -12.13
N LEU A 106 -6.19 6.07 -13.14
CA LEU A 106 -7.10 7.20 -13.41
C LEU A 106 -8.14 7.37 -12.30
N ASP A 107 -8.63 6.26 -11.73
CA ASP A 107 -9.67 6.29 -10.69
C ASP A 107 -9.15 6.81 -9.34
N ILE A 108 -7.88 6.54 -8.99
CA ILE A 108 -7.27 7.07 -7.76
C ILE A 108 -7.40 8.61 -7.69
N GLY A 109 -7.22 9.32 -8.80
CA GLY A 109 -7.37 10.77 -8.85
C GLY A 109 -8.82 11.28 -8.80
N ARG A 110 -9.78 10.44 -9.20
CA ARG A 110 -11.21 10.81 -9.21
C ARG A 110 -11.84 10.82 -7.84
N SER A 111 -11.42 9.92 -6.97
CA SER A 111 -11.93 9.82 -5.58
C SER A 111 -11.56 11.03 -4.70
N LEU A 112 -10.58 11.83 -5.12
CA LEU A 112 -10.12 13.03 -4.41
C LEU A 112 -10.95 14.29 -4.73
N LYS A 113 -11.95 14.17 -5.60
CA LYS A 113 -12.86 15.29 -5.97
C LYS A 113 -14.14 15.31 -5.15
N ALA A 114 -14.04 15.01 -3.88
CA ALA A 114 -15.16 15.24 -2.95
C ALA A 114 -14.83 16.44 -2.06
#